data_7f7d4358900634744debee386068e098
#
_entry.id   7f7d4358900634744debee386068e098
#
_cell.length_a   1.000
_cell.length_b   1.000
_cell.length_c   1.000
_cell.angle_alpha   90.00
_cell.angle_beta   90.00
_cell.angle_gamma   90.00
#
_symmetry.space_group_name_H-M   'P 1'
#
loop_
_entity.id
_entity.type
_entity.pdbx_description
1 polymer ?
#
loop_
_entity_poly.entity_id
_entity_poly.type
_entity_poly.pdbx_seq_one_letter_code
_entity_poly.pdbx_strand_id
1 'polypeptide(L)'
;ATIKWLAGDITQDRTPDLRSYLISELDVEEVTPDGLARRISHAFLSVQPDEWFVDFYGYLSGQEALWRAPRWERDPGGVLRSKPILRLANGRQEAPFKPDGTTPNAFLPPPEETAFPVVNRSIVTDEQARTFLKRLGLSEPDVFDDIVERVLPKYTKTDGDSVPDTEHRADIHKIVRAMGSDSEAGKRKVIQAAKRTPFLKATNPTGDSVFKRPAEIYLNTAELRRYFSGVQEVWFLHDEYTSSDIDIDVWHDLGVSRLPRKLPTSEGLPYGEKEYSTRAETIENYDLDGLEQFLEAIQEITDFEEQRSSASVLWGFLRDYLELDARFFKARYQWF
;
A
#
# COMPACT_ATOMS: atom_id res chain seq x y z
N ALA A 1 -20.66 -8.43 37.30
CA ALA A 1 -20.74 -7.60 38.54
C ALA A 1 -21.27 -6.23 38.15
N THR A 2 -22.31 -5.76 38.85
CA THR A 2 -22.86 -4.42 38.59
C THR A 2 -21.90 -3.40 39.19
N ILE A 3 -21.35 -2.52 38.35
CA ILE A 3 -20.49 -1.42 38.81
C ILE A 3 -21.40 -0.42 39.56
N LYS A 4 -21.02 -0.08 40.80
CA LYS A 4 -21.69 0.96 41.56
C LYS A 4 -20.88 2.24 41.43
N TRP A 5 -21.54 3.31 41.06
CA TRP A 5 -20.95 4.64 40.98
C TRP A 5 -21.12 5.43 42.27
N LEU A 6 -20.13 6.23 42.59
CA LEU A 6 -20.26 7.24 43.66
C LEU A 6 -21.22 8.35 43.22
N ALA A 7 -21.76 9.09 44.17
CA ALA A 7 -22.61 10.24 43.88
C ALA A 7 -21.83 11.29 43.07
N GLY A 8 -22.48 11.90 42.06
CA GLY A 8 -21.85 12.83 41.11
C GLY A 8 -21.38 14.16 41.70
N ASP A 9 -21.67 14.43 42.95
CA ASP A 9 -21.20 15.58 43.71
C ASP A 9 -19.87 15.35 44.44
N ILE A 10 -19.36 14.09 44.44
CA ILE A 10 -18.03 13.77 44.94
C ILE A 10 -16.99 14.08 43.86
N THR A 11 -16.55 15.31 43.81
CA THR A 11 -15.60 15.82 42.82
C THR A 11 -14.40 16.49 43.47
N GLN A 12 -13.32 16.69 42.70
CA GLN A 12 -12.14 17.42 43.15
C GLN A 12 -12.46 18.84 43.64
N ASP A 13 -13.45 19.49 43.00
CA ASP A 13 -13.81 20.88 43.31
C ASP A 13 -14.74 21.02 44.50
N ARG A 14 -15.66 20.04 44.72
CA ARG A 14 -16.68 20.11 45.73
C ARG A 14 -16.30 19.43 47.03
N THR A 15 -15.62 18.27 46.94
CA THR A 15 -15.31 17.41 48.11
C THR A 15 -13.90 16.83 47.98
N PRO A 16 -12.82 17.66 47.90
CA PRO A 16 -11.48 17.20 47.62
C PRO A 16 -10.96 16.19 48.68
N ASP A 17 -11.21 16.44 49.97
CA ASP A 17 -10.75 15.57 51.03
C ASP A 17 -11.46 14.21 51.01
N LEU A 18 -12.77 14.19 50.83
CA LEU A 18 -13.55 12.96 50.72
C LEU A 18 -13.09 12.15 49.49
N ARG A 19 -12.89 12.81 48.34
CA ARG A 19 -12.41 12.17 47.14
C ARG A 19 -11.01 11.56 47.33
N SER A 20 -10.09 12.31 47.96
CA SER A 20 -8.74 11.83 48.29
C SER A 20 -8.81 10.61 49.18
N TYR A 21 -9.60 10.64 50.22
CA TYR A 21 -9.82 9.52 51.14
C TYR A 21 -10.36 8.28 50.43
N LEU A 22 -11.36 8.44 49.57
CA LEU A 22 -11.94 7.33 48.83
C LEU A 22 -10.93 6.65 47.87
N ILE A 23 -10.05 7.44 47.26
CA ILE A 23 -9.03 6.92 46.34
C ILE A 23 -7.85 6.28 47.14
N SER A 24 -7.32 6.98 48.17
CA SER A 24 -6.09 6.55 48.85
C SER A 24 -6.31 5.47 49.88
N GLU A 25 -7.44 5.51 50.61
CA GLU A 25 -7.69 4.61 51.74
C GLU A 25 -8.67 3.48 51.41
N LEU A 26 -9.58 3.71 50.46
CA LEU A 26 -10.59 2.72 50.10
C LEU A 26 -10.42 2.15 48.69
N ASP A 27 -9.31 2.44 48.01
CA ASP A 27 -8.96 1.94 46.66
C ASP A 27 -10.10 2.12 45.65
N VAL A 28 -10.87 3.20 45.78
CA VAL A 28 -11.93 3.50 44.83
C VAL A 28 -11.29 3.94 43.50
N GLU A 29 -11.46 3.12 42.48
CA GLU A 29 -10.86 3.37 41.21
C GLU A 29 -11.55 4.54 40.45
N GLU A 30 -10.76 5.51 40.03
CA GLU A 30 -11.24 6.60 39.18
C GLU A 30 -11.31 6.16 37.72
N VAL A 31 -12.47 6.32 37.07
CA VAL A 31 -12.63 6.02 35.65
C VAL A 31 -12.13 7.20 34.86
N THR A 32 -10.93 7.07 34.32
CA THR A 32 -10.36 8.03 33.38
C THR A 32 -10.73 7.66 31.93
N PRO A 33 -10.70 8.62 30.98
CA PRO A 33 -10.92 8.33 29.55
C PRO A 33 -10.00 7.21 29.04
N ASP A 34 -8.73 7.22 29.42
CA ASP A 34 -7.75 6.19 29.04
C ASP A 34 -8.07 4.83 29.69
N GLY A 35 -8.43 4.82 30.96
CA GLY A 35 -8.88 3.61 31.67
C GLY A 35 -10.12 2.99 31.04
N LEU A 36 -11.10 3.82 30.66
CA LEU A 36 -12.29 3.38 29.93
C LEU A 36 -11.91 2.79 28.56
N ALA A 37 -11.09 3.50 27.80
CA ALA A 37 -10.68 3.06 26.46
C ALA A 37 -9.95 1.70 26.49
N ARG A 38 -9.10 1.45 27.47
CA ARG A 38 -8.42 0.15 27.66
C ARG A 38 -9.37 -1.00 27.99
N ARG A 39 -10.45 -0.72 28.73
CA ARG A 39 -11.46 -1.71 29.13
C ARG A 39 -12.50 -2.00 28.07
N ILE A 40 -12.64 -1.15 27.04
CA ILE A 40 -13.53 -1.40 25.93
C ILE A 40 -13.20 -2.74 25.28
N SER A 41 -14.22 -3.60 25.20
CA SER A 41 -14.14 -4.92 24.61
C SER A 41 -15.32 -5.16 23.64
N HIS A 42 -15.16 -6.10 22.73
CA HIS A 42 -16.22 -6.51 21.83
C HIS A 42 -17.48 -6.94 22.60
N ALA A 43 -17.34 -7.72 23.68
CA ALA A 43 -18.46 -8.16 24.49
C ALA A 43 -19.24 -7.01 25.14
N PHE A 44 -18.56 -5.95 25.52
CA PHE A 44 -19.20 -4.74 26.06
C PHE A 44 -19.98 -3.99 24.95
N LEU A 45 -19.35 -3.79 23.81
CA LEU A 45 -19.91 -3.01 22.71
C LEU A 45 -21.08 -3.73 22.00
N SER A 46 -21.03 -5.07 21.93
CA SER A 46 -22.03 -5.86 21.19
C SER A 46 -23.46 -5.76 21.76
N VAL A 47 -23.58 -5.42 23.05
CA VAL A 47 -24.87 -5.30 23.72
C VAL A 47 -25.39 -3.86 23.75
N GLN A 48 -24.64 -2.89 23.23
CA GLN A 48 -25.04 -1.49 23.21
C GLN A 48 -25.97 -1.19 22.02
N PRO A 49 -27.04 -0.40 22.20
CA PRO A 49 -27.88 0.05 21.11
C PRO A 49 -27.19 1.14 20.25
N ASP A 50 -27.75 1.43 19.09
CA ASP A 50 -27.15 2.40 18.14
C ASP A 50 -27.11 3.83 18.72
N GLU A 51 -28.13 4.23 19.52
CA GLU A 51 -28.17 5.52 20.22
C GLU A 51 -26.99 5.69 21.18
N TRP A 52 -26.58 4.62 21.84
CA TRP A 52 -25.39 4.64 22.71
C TRP A 52 -24.12 4.96 21.90
N PHE A 53 -23.99 4.46 20.67
CA PHE A 53 -22.84 4.77 19.81
C PHE A 53 -22.84 6.24 19.38
N VAL A 54 -24.00 6.86 19.17
CA VAL A 54 -24.10 8.30 18.89
C VAL A 54 -23.52 9.10 20.05
N ASP A 55 -23.97 8.83 21.28
CA ASP A 55 -23.46 9.50 22.47
C ASP A 55 -21.96 9.23 22.70
N PHE A 56 -21.53 7.99 22.47
CA PHE A 56 -20.16 7.57 22.61
C PHE A 56 -19.23 8.29 21.63
N TYR A 57 -19.62 8.42 20.36
CA TYR A 57 -18.84 9.15 19.36
C TYR A 57 -18.82 10.65 19.63
N GLY A 58 -19.93 11.22 20.13
CA GLY A 58 -19.97 12.58 20.62
C GLY A 58 -18.97 12.82 21.75
N TYR A 59 -18.92 11.92 22.73
CA TYR A 59 -17.93 11.95 23.82
C TYR A 59 -16.50 11.83 23.27
N LEU A 60 -16.22 10.86 22.40
CA LEU A 60 -14.89 10.64 21.81
C LEU A 60 -14.40 11.83 20.99
N SER A 61 -15.29 12.61 20.39
CA SER A 61 -14.91 13.81 19.64
C SER A 61 -14.07 14.79 20.46
N GLY A 62 -14.30 14.86 21.78
CA GLY A 62 -13.51 15.65 22.74
C GLY A 62 -12.26 14.95 23.28
N GLN A 63 -12.03 13.67 22.99
CA GLN A 63 -10.95 12.85 23.57
C GLN A 63 -9.91 12.46 22.52
N GLU A 64 -9.33 13.42 21.80
CA GLU A 64 -8.46 13.19 20.65
C GLU A 64 -7.26 12.28 20.96
N ALA A 65 -6.69 12.38 22.17
CA ALA A 65 -5.57 11.55 22.59
C ALA A 65 -5.84 10.04 22.47
N LEU A 66 -7.12 9.61 22.59
CA LEU A 66 -7.50 8.21 22.56
C LEU A 66 -7.55 7.62 21.15
N TRP A 67 -7.68 8.45 20.13
CA TRP A 67 -7.90 7.99 18.73
C TRP A 67 -7.05 8.72 17.68
N ARG A 68 -6.18 9.66 18.09
CA ARG A 68 -5.31 10.39 17.16
C ARG A 68 -4.52 9.46 16.24
N ALA A 69 -4.23 9.93 15.03
CA ALA A 69 -3.35 9.22 14.11
C ALA A 69 -1.91 9.10 14.65
N PRO A 70 -1.16 8.07 14.24
CA PRO A 70 0.29 8.02 14.47
C PRO A 70 0.97 9.27 13.93
N ARG A 71 1.96 9.81 14.65
CA ARG A 71 2.73 10.98 14.25
C ARG A 71 4.02 10.64 13.50
N TRP A 72 4.54 9.42 13.76
CA TRP A 72 5.74 8.85 13.14
C TRP A 72 5.63 7.33 13.14
N GLU A 73 6.49 6.66 12.39
CA GLU A 73 6.43 5.21 12.09
C GLU A 73 6.32 4.30 13.34
N ARG A 74 6.91 4.69 14.46
CA ARG A 74 6.87 3.90 15.71
C ARG A 74 5.82 4.38 16.74
N ASP A 75 5.05 5.39 16.42
CA ASP A 75 3.97 5.87 17.27
C ASP A 75 2.72 5.00 17.03
N PRO A 76 2.21 4.28 18.03
CA PRO A 76 1.02 3.44 17.84
C PRO A 76 -0.27 4.25 17.62
N GLY A 77 -0.23 5.58 17.79
CA GLY A 77 -1.42 6.40 17.80
C GLY A 77 -2.29 6.20 19.04
N GLY A 78 -3.53 6.64 18.98
CA GLY A 78 -4.49 6.48 20.06
C GLY A 78 -4.94 5.03 20.24
N VAL A 79 -5.13 4.58 21.48
CA VAL A 79 -5.49 3.20 21.85
C VAL A 79 -6.76 2.67 21.18
N LEU A 80 -7.71 3.54 20.85
CA LEU A 80 -8.98 3.17 20.22
C LEU A 80 -8.86 2.83 18.73
N ARG A 81 -7.73 3.13 18.09
CA ARG A 81 -7.55 2.79 16.67
C ARG A 81 -7.55 1.29 16.41
N SER A 82 -7.15 0.49 17.40
CA SER A 82 -7.16 -0.98 17.33
C SER A 82 -8.34 -1.64 18.06
N LYS A 83 -9.22 -0.86 18.68
CA LYS A 83 -10.39 -1.38 19.40
C LYS A 83 -11.61 -1.44 18.47
N PRO A 84 -12.53 -2.41 18.64
CA PRO A 84 -13.68 -2.63 17.74
C PRO A 84 -14.80 -1.59 17.97
N ILE A 85 -14.46 -0.30 17.89
CA ILE A 85 -15.38 0.80 18.23
C ILE A 85 -16.33 1.19 17.11
N LEU A 86 -16.12 0.70 15.87
CA LEU A 86 -17.03 1.00 14.78
C LEU A 86 -18.25 0.07 14.82
N ARG A 87 -19.45 0.62 14.83
CA ARG A 87 -20.72 -0.10 14.68
C ARG A 87 -21.12 -0.13 13.21
N LEU A 88 -21.02 -1.30 12.58
CA LEU A 88 -21.32 -1.47 11.15
C LEU A 88 -22.84 -1.61 10.90
N ALA A 89 -23.24 -1.40 9.64
CA ALA A 89 -24.63 -1.55 9.18
C ALA A 89 -25.22 -2.96 9.43
N ASN A 90 -24.38 -3.98 9.45
CA ASN A 90 -24.78 -5.37 9.75
C ASN A 90 -24.81 -5.69 11.25
N GLY A 91 -24.63 -4.70 12.11
CA GLY A 91 -24.62 -4.85 13.57
C GLY A 91 -23.31 -5.36 14.17
N ARG A 92 -22.28 -5.64 13.39
CA ARG A 92 -20.95 -6.05 13.88
C ARG A 92 -20.15 -4.84 14.35
N GLN A 93 -19.16 -5.10 15.21
CA GLN A 93 -18.17 -4.11 15.61
C GLN A 93 -16.83 -4.46 15.00
N GLU A 94 -16.15 -3.44 14.48
CA GLU A 94 -14.82 -3.56 13.89
C GLU A 94 -13.88 -2.47 14.42
N ALA A 95 -12.59 -2.74 14.40
CA ALA A 95 -11.60 -1.70 14.65
C ALA A 95 -11.59 -0.70 13.48
N PRO A 96 -11.28 0.59 13.72
CA PRO A 96 -11.23 1.58 12.63
C PRO A 96 -10.26 1.22 11.50
N PHE A 97 -9.14 0.62 11.83
CA PHE A 97 -8.08 0.33 10.87
C PHE A 97 -7.58 -1.11 10.97
N LYS A 98 -7.04 -1.62 9.86
CA LYS A 98 -6.30 -2.90 9.80
C LYS A 98 -5.03 -2.81 10.67
N PRO A 99 -4.34 -3.93 10.92
CA PRO A 99 -3.11 -3.94 11.73
C PRO A 99 -1.99 -3.01 11.23
N ASP A 100 -2.03 -2.57 9.97
CA ASP A 100 -1.12 -1.56 9.42
C ASP A 100 -1.36 -0.14 9.96
N GLY A 101 -2.46 0.07 10.70
CA GLY A 101 -2.83 1.32 11.33
C GLY A 101 -3.33 2.42 10.35
N THR A 102 -3.37 2.15 9.05
CA THR A 102 -3.69 3.13 8.00
C THR A 102 -4.85 2.72 7.11
N THR A 103 -4.94 1.45 6.74
CA THR A 103 -6.02 0.93 5.90
C THR A 103 -7.31 0.82 6.71
N PRO A 104 -8.41 1.50 6.31
CA PRO A 104 -9.67 1.44 7.05
C PRO A 104 -10.31 0.05 6.96
N ASN A 105 -10.93 -0.40 8.04
CA ASN A 105 -11.74 -1.61 8.06
C ASN A 105 -13.19 -1.36 7.64
N ALA A 106 -13.63 -0.11 7.67
CA ALA A 106 -14.96 0.30 7.25
C ALA A 106 -14.94 1.74 6.74
N PHE A 107 -16.00 2.09 6.03
CA PHE A 107 -16.18 3.38 5.40
C PHE A 107 -17.40 4.11 5.96
N LEU A 108 -17.51 5.41 5.71
CA LEU A 108 -18.76 6.13 5.87
C LEU A 108 -19.75 5.66 4.79
N PRO A 109 -21.04 5.53 5.10
CA PRO A 109 -22.01 5.09 4.12
C PRO A 109 -22.20 6.14 3.01
N PRO A 110 -21.96 5.77 1.72
CA PRO A 110 -22.27 6.62 0.59
C PRO A 110 -23.78 6.75 0.40
N PRO A 111 -24.29 7.72 -0.38
CA PRO A 111 -25.72 7.85 -0.68
C PRO A 111 -26.33 6.58 -1.28
N GLU A 112 -25.59 5.92 -2.16
CA GLU A 112 -25.99 4.69 -2.83
C GLU A 112 -25.69 3.44 -1.99
N GLU A 113 -26.28 2.31 -2.36
CA GLU A 113 -25.93 1.02 -1.76
C GLU A 113 -24.51 0.62 -2.16
N THR A 114 -23.79 0.06 -1.20
CA THR A 114 -22.41 -0.40 -1.41
C THR A 114 -22.19 -1.77 -0.78
N ALA A 115 -21.32 -2.56 -1.39
CA ALA A 115 -20.88 -3.83 -0.83
C ALA A 115 -19.69 -3.68 0.15
N PHE A 116 -19.20 -2.46 0.36
CA PHE A 116 -18.18 -2.21 1.38
C PHE A 116 -18.76 -2.30 2.79
N PRO A 117 -17.96 -2.71 3.79
CA PRO A 117 -18.34 -2.56 5.17
C PRO A 117 -18.47 -1.08 5.51
N VAL A 118 -19.66 -0.65 5.88
CA VAL A 118 -19.93 0.75 6.23
C VAL A 118 -20.45 0.87 7.66
N VAL A 119 -20.15 2.00 8.28
CA VAL A 119 -20.74 2.36 9.58
C VAL A 119 -22.26 2.47 9.44
N ASN A 120 -22.99 2.13 10.49
CA ASN A 120 -24.45 2.17 10.49
C ASN A 120 -24.95 3.57 10.15
N ARG A 121 -25.86 3.66 9.16
CA ARG A 121 -26.43 4.93 8.67
C ARG A 121 -27.16 5.71 9.75
N SER A 122 -27.87 5.03 10.69
CA SER A 122 -28.58 5.69 11.77
C SER A 122 -27.65 6.50 12.67
N ILE A 123 -26.45 6.02 12.90
CA ILE A 123 -25.42 6.69 13.71
C ILE A 123 -24.83 7.91 12.95
N VAL A 124 -24.55 7.73 11.66
CA VAL A 124 -23.92 8.77 10.82
C VAL A 124 -24.87 9.93 10.46
N THR A 125 -26.17 9.79 10.70
CA THR A 125 -27.13 10.92 10.62
C THR A 125 -26.89 11.97 11.69
N ASP A 126 -26.30 11.62 12.83
CA ASP A 126 -25.87 12.57 13.84
C ASP A 126 -24.58 13.29 13.37
N GLU A 127 -24.59 14.62 13.39
CA GLU A 127 -23.50 15.44 12.86
C GLU A 127 -22.23 15.35 13.72
N GLN A 128 -22.36 15.18 15.03
CA GLN A 128 -21.19 15.03 15.92
C GLN A 128 -20.53 13.67 15.72
N ALA A 129 -21.33 12.61 15.63
CA ALA A 129 -20.84 11.26 15.32
C ALA A 129 -20.16 11.21 13.94
N ARG A 130 -20.78 11.82 12.92
CA ARG A 130 -20.19 11.92 11.57
C ARG A 130 -18.87 12.68 11.56
N THR A 131 -18.81 13.81 12.26
CA THR A 131 -17.59 14.62 12.37
C THR A 131 -16.48 13.86 13.08
N PHE A 132 -16.77 13.15 14.16
CA PHE A 132 -15.81 12.28 14.83
C PHE A 132 -15.24 11.23 13.89
N LEU A 133 -16.10 10.49 13.18
CA LEU A 133 -15.69 9.43 12.25
C LEU A 133 -14.80 9.97 11.11
N LYS A 134 -15.12 11.15 10.56
CA LYS A 134 -14.28 11.83 9.58
C LYS A 134 -12.91 12.22 10.16
N ARG A 135 -12.88 12.79 11.36
CA ARG A 135 -11.63 13.16 12.05
C ARG A 135 -10.79 11.93 12.43
N LEU A 136 -11.44 10.80 12.72
CA LEU A 136 -10.79 9.51 12.94
C LEU A 136 -10.06 9.02 11.68
N GLY A 137 -10.52 9.45 10.49
CA GLY A 137 -9.92 9.12 9.19
C GLY A 137 -10.81 8.26 8.29
N LEU A 138 -12.09 8.10 8.60
CA LEU A 138 -13.02 7.40 7.71
C LEU A 138 -13.57 8.35 6.64
N SER A 139 -13.65 7.85 5.40
CA SER A 139 -14.26 8.51 4.25
C SER A 139 -15.32 7.61 3.60
N GLU A 140 -16.08 8.15 2.68
CA GLU A 140 -16.90 7.32 1.78
C GLU A 140 -15.97 6.55 0.82
N PRO A 141 -16.30 5.30 0.43
CA PRO A 141 -15.47 4.53 -0.46
C PRO A 141 -15.39 5.18 -1.84
N ASP A 142 -14.21 5.19 -2.42
CA ASP A 142 -13.95 5.73 -3.74
C ASP A 142 -13.53 4.64 -4.76
N VAL A 143 -13.21 5.05 -5.99
CA VAL A 143 -12.77 4.12 -7.04
C VAL A 143 -11.45 3.43 -6.69
N PHE A 144 -10.57 4.11 -5.95
CA PHE A 144 -9.28 3.53 -5.55
C PHE A 144 -9.47 2.47 -4.47
N ASP A 145 -10.40 2.68 -3.54
CA ASP A 145 -10.81 1.68 -2.55
C ASP A 145 -11.36 0.45 -3.23
N ASP A 146 -12.22 0.63 -4.25
CA ASP A 146 -12.78 -0.49 -5.00
C ASP A 146 -11.70 -1.30 -5.73
N ILE A 147 -10.72 -0.63 -6.33
CA ILE A 147 -9.59 -1.31 -6.96
C ILE A 147 -8.79 -2.13 -5.94
N VAL A 148 -8.42 -1.52 -4.81
CA VAL A 148 -7.55 -2.15 -3.81
C VAL A 148 -8.25 -3.27 -3.03
N GLU A 149 -9.53 -3.08 -2.66
CA GLU A 149 -10.24 -4.01 -1.76
C GLU A 149 -11.07 -5.07 -2.53
N ARG A 150 -11.35 -4.87 -3.81
CA ARG A 150 -12.24 -5.76 -4.58
C ARG A 150 -11.64 -6.24 -5.90
N VAL A 151 -10.98 -5.36 -6.67
CA VAL A 151 -10.42 -5.74 -7.97
C VAL A 151 -9.14 -6.56 -7.77
N LEU A 152 -8.11 -5.97 -7.20
CA LEU A 152 -6.81 -6.62 -7.04
C LEU A 152 -6.85 -7.94 -6.24
N PRO A 153 -7.64 -8.09 -5.15
CA PRO A 153 -7.72 -9.35 -4.42
C PRO A 153 -8.25 -10.55 -5.21
N LYS A 154 -8.95 -10.34 -6.34
CA LYS A 154 -9.38 -11.44 -7.22
C LYS A 154 -8.17 -12.23 -7.75
N TYR A 155 -7.09 -11.52 -8.06
CA TYR A 155 -5.86 -12.07 -8.63
C TYR A 155 -4.92 -12.70 -7.59
N THR A 156 -5.17 -12.50 -6.29
CA THR A 156 -4.37 -13.11 -5.21
C THR A 156 -4.96 -14.40 -4.67
N LYS A 157 -6.28 -14.58 -4.79
CA LYS A 157 -7.00 -15.74 -4.22
C LYS A 157 -7.05 -16.95 -5.15
N THR A 158 -6.80 -16.75 -6.40
CA THR A 158 -6.76 -17.75 -7.44
C THR A 158 -5.51 -17.49 -8.27
N ASP A 159 -4.85 -18.56 -8.75
CA ASP A 159 -3.78 -18.43 -9.75
C ASP A 159 -4.37 -17.79 -11.00
N GLY A 160 -4.57 -16.47 -11.03
CA GLY A 160 -5.06 -15.58 -12.08
C GLY A 160 -5.86 -16.15 -13.25
N ASP A 161 -5.64 -17.40 -13.58
CA ASP A 161 -6.26 -18.15 -14.67
C ASP A 161 -7.78 -18.35 -14.52
N SER A 162 -8.34 -18.04 -13.37
CA SER A 162 -9.78 -18.18 -13.11
C SER A 162 -10.57 -16.88 -13.35
N VAL A 163 -9.92 -15.75 -13.59
CA VAL A 163 -10.61 -14.48 -13.90
C VAL A 163 -10.95 -14.48 -15.40
N PRO A 164 -12.25 -14.41 -15.80
CA PRO A 164 -12.64 -14.38 -17.19
C PRO A 164 -12.05 -13.16 -17.92
N ASP A 165 -11.66 -13.31 -19.19
CA ASP A 165 -11.05 -12.24 -20.00
C ASP A 165 -11.88 -10.97 -20.06
N THR A 166 -13.22 -11.11 -20.11
CA THR A 166 -14.13 -9.95 -20.12
C THR A 166 -14.09 -9.17 -18.80
N GLU A 167 -14.01 -9.87 -17.68
CA GLU A 167 -13.90 -9.28 -16.37
C GLU A 167 -12.53 -8.66 -16.19
N HIS A 168 -11.48 -9.36 -16.59
CA HIS A 168 -10.11 -8.86 -16.56
C HIS A 168 -9.97 -7.54 -17.34
N ARG A 169 -10.50 -7.45 -18.56
CA ARG A 169 -10.47 -6.20 -19.33
C ARG A 169 -11.20 -5.06 -18.62
N ALA A 170 -12.36 -5.34 -18.02
CA ALA A 170 -13.09 -4.34 -17.24
C ALA A 170 -12.28 -3.85 -16.03
N ASP A 171 -11.60 -4.77 -15.33
CA ASP A 171 -10.73 -4.46 -14.20
C ASP A 171 -9.54 -3.59 -14.64
N ILE A 172 -8.87 -3.93 -15.74
CA ILE A 172 -7.79 -3.14 -16.32
C ILE A 172 -8.25 -1.72 -16.70
N HIS A 173 -9.38 -1.59 -17.41
CA HIS A 173 -9.93 -0.27 -17.76
C HIS A 173 -10.22 0.57 -16.52
N LYS A 174 -10.72 -0.05 -15.44
CA LYS A 174 -10.96 0.63 -14.16
C LYS A 174 -9.67 1.15 -13.53
N ILE A 175 -8.62 0.31 -13.50
CA ILE A 175 -7.30 0.69 -12.98
C ILE A 175 -6.70 1.83 -13.80
N VAL A 176 -6.67 1.71 -15.12
CA VAL A 176 -6.12 2.74 -16.03
C VAL A 176 -6.85 4.07 -15.86
N ARG A 177 -8.19 4.04 -15.79
CA ARG A 177 -8.99 5.26 -15.55
C ARG A 177 -8.68 5.90 -14.21
N ALA A 178 -8.49 5.12 -13.16
CA ALA A 178 -8.11 5.63 -11.85
C ALA A 178 -6.71 6.24 -11.86
N MET A 179 -5.76 5.65 -12.59
CA MET A 179 -4.42 6.19 -12.77
C MET A 179 -4.40 7.51 -13.55
N GLY A 180 -5.38 7.75 -14.43
CA GLY A 180 -5.57 9.03 -15.13
C GLY A 180 -6.23 10.14 -14.30
N SER A 181 -6.57 9.93 -13.04
CA SER A 181 -7.20 10.94 -12.17
C SER A 181 -6.18 11.91 -11.57
N ASP A 182 -6.64 13.03 -11.01
CA ASP A 182 -5.79 14.03 -10.35
C ASP A 182 -5.41 13.66 -8.90
N SER A 183 -5.96 12.56 -8.36
CA SER A 183 -5.74 12.16 -6.97
C SER A 183 -4.43 11.42 -6.77
N GLU A 184 -3.35 12.14 -6.48
CA GLU A 184 -2.03 11.54 -6.20
C GLU A 184 -2.05 10.56 -4.99
N ALA A 185 -2.88 10.82 -3.98
CA ALA A 185 -3.02 9.92 -2.83
C ALA A 185 -3.69 8.60 -3.24
N GLY A 186 -4.75 8.67 -4.05
CA GLY A 186 -5.43 7.51 -4.61
C GLY A 186 -4.53 6.68 -5.52
N LYS A 187 -3.81 7.32 -6.45
CA LYS A 187 -2.83 6.64 -7.32
C LYS A 187 -1.78 5.88 -6.50
N ARG A 188 -1.16 6.52 -5.49
CA ARG A 188 -0.16 5.85 -4.63
C ARG A 188 -0.72 4.60 -3.95
N LYS A 189 -1.97 4.67 -3.49
CA LYS A 189 -2.67 3.53 -2.87
C LYS A 189 -2.80 2.36 -3.84
N VAL A 190 -3.24 2.63 -5.07
CA VAL A 190 -3.34 1.61 -6.14
C VAL A 190 -1.97 1.06 -6.50
N ILE A 191 -0.96 1.90 -6.71
CA ILE A 191 0.41 1.48 -7.06
C ILE A 191 0.99 0.54 -5.99
N GLN A 192 0.83 0.88 -4.70
CA GLN A 192 1.33 0.03 -3.62
C GLN A 192 0.66 -1.35 -3.58
N ALA A 193 -0.64 -1.41 -3.82
CA ALA A 193 -1.37 -2.68 -3.88
C ALA A 193 -1.03 -3.47 -5.14
N ALA A 194 -0.97 -2.81 -6.30
CA ALA A 194 -0.64 -3.39 -7.61
C ALA A 194 0.74 -4.06 -7.62
N LYS A 195 1.76 -3.44 -7.01
CA LYS A 195 3.11 -4.01 -6.92
C LYS A 195 3.18 -5.41 -6.29
N ARG A 196 2.20 -5.76 -5.47
CA ARG A 196 2.15 -7.06 -4.75
C ARG A 196 1.22 -8.07 -5.41
N THR A 197 0.49 -7.67 -6.44
CA THR A 197 -0.60 -8.47 -7.03
C THR A 197 -0.23 -8.91 -8.45
N PRO A 198 -0.30 -10.22 -8.78
CA PRO A 198 -0.05 -10.73 -10.14
C PRO A 198 -1.31 -10.56 -11.00
N PHE A 199 -1.61 -9.35 -11.45
CA PHE A 199 -2.84 -9.03 -12.19
C PHE A 199 -2.62 -8.70 -13.67
N LEU A 200 -1.38 -8.53 -14.12
CA LEU A 200 -1.07 -8.25 -15.51
C LEU A 200 -0.74 -9.54 -16.28
N LYS A 201 -1.37 -9.75 -17.40
CA LYS A 201 -0.95 -10.80 -18.33
C LYS A 201 0.41 -10.46 -18.91
N ALA A 202 1.29 -11.44 -18.90
CA ALA A 202 2.63 -11.34 -19.46
C ALA A 202 2.90 -12.52 -20.38
N THR A 203 3.67 -12.29 -21.43
CA THR A 203 4.04 -13.30 -22.42
C THR A 203 5.54 -13.46 -22.44
N ASN A 204 6.03 -14.70 -22.41
CA ASN A 204 7.44 -15.00 -22.57
C ASN A 204 7.82 -15.16 -24.07
N PRO A 205 9.12 -15.28 -24.41
CA PRO A 205 9.55 -15.50 -25.81
C PRO A 205 9.02 -16.80 -26.43
N THR A 206 8.66 -17.81 -25.63
CA THR A 206 8.10 -19.09 -26.11
C THR A 206 6.59 -19.01 -26.42
N GLY A 207 5.94 -17.91 -26.06
CA GLY A 207 4.52 -17.68 -26.31
C GLY A 207 3.59 -18.08 -25.16
N ASP A 208 4.16 -18.53 -24.02
CA ASP A 208 3.36 -18.81 -22.85
C ASP A 208 2.84 -17.50 -22.25
N SER A 209 1.61 -17.51 -21.77
CA SER A 209 0.97 -16.34 -21.17
C SER A 209 0.52 -16.67 -19.74
N VAL A 210 0.92 -15.83 -18.80
CA VAL A 210 0.59 -15.99 -17.36
C VAL A 210 0.35 -14.64 -16.73
N PHE A 211 -0.33 -14.64 -15.56
CA PHE A 211 -0.45 -13.44 -14.75
C PHE A 211 0.81 -13.24 -13.89
N LYS A 212 1.35 -12.03 -13.94
CA LYS A 212 2.56 -11.62 -13.22
C LYS A 212 2.36 -10.30 -12.47
N ARG A 213 3.21 -10.05 -11.48
CA ARG A 213 3.28 -8.74 -10.82
C ARG A 213 3.92 -7.74 -11.78
N PRO A 214 3.50 -6.47 -11.77
CA PRO A 214 4.11 -5.45 -12.63
C PRO A 214 5.65 -5.42 -12.56
N ALA A 215 6.22 -5.57 -11.37
CA ALA A 215 7.67 -5.56 -11.18
C ALA A 215 8.40 -6.76 -11.82
N GLU A 216 7.70 -7.81 -12.24
CA GLU A 216 8.26 -8.99 -12.90
C GLU A 216 8.22 -8.88 -14.43
N ILE A 217 7.64 -7.79 -14.98
CA ILE A 217 7.31 -7.63 -16.40
C ILE A 217 8.13 -6.49 -16.99
N TYR A 218 8.53 -6.65 -18.24
CA TYR A 218 9.10 -5.61 -19.08
C TYR A 218 8.05 -5.09 -20.07
N LEU A 219 8.16 -3.83 -20.49
CA LEU A 219 7.38 -3.33 -21.61
C LEU A 219 7.71 -4.13 -22.87
N ASN A 220 6.69 -4.34 -23.70
CA ASN A 220 6.83 -5.10 -24.94
C ASN A 220 7.30 -4.19 -26.08
N THR A 221 8.54 -3.69 -26.01
CA THR A 221 9.16 -2.88 -27.06
C THR A 221 10.11 -3.70 -27.91
N ALA A 222 10.38 -3.26 -29.14
CA ALA A 222 11.29 -3.94 -30.05
C ALA A 222 12.73 -3.99 -29.49
N GLU A 223 13.14 -2.92 -28.81
CA GLU A 223 14.45 -2.80 -28.19
C GLU A 223 14.63 -3.83 -27.06
N LEU A 224 13.64 -3.93 -26.15
CA LEU A 224 13.69 -4.89 -25.05
C LEU A 224 13.60 -6.34 -25.56
N ARG A 225 12.76 -6.61 -26.56
CA ARG A 225 12.72 -7.94 -27.17
C ARG A 225 14.05 -8.31 -27.82
N ARG A 226 14.71 -7.36 -28.48
CA ARG A 226 16.03 -7.59 -29.08
C ARG A 226 17.09 -7.80 -28.01
N TYR A 227 17.06 -7.02 -26.94
CA TYR A 227 17.99 -7.16 -25.82
C TYR A 227 17.87 -8.53 -25.13
N PHE A 228 16.66 -8.99 -24.91
CA PHE A 228 16.39 -10.27 -24.26
C PHE A 228 16.25 -11.45 -25.24
N SER A 229 16.71 -11.34 -26.48
CA SER A 229 16.51 -12.38 -27.52
C SER A 229 17.11 -13.74 -27.13
N GLY A 230 18.15 -13.76 -26.30
CA GLY A 230 18.79 -14.99 -25.77
C GLY A 230 18.24 -15.47 -24.41
N VAL A 231 17.26 -14.76 -23.82
CA VAL A 231 16.75 -15.06 -22.46
C VAL A 231 15.38 -15.68 -22.55
N GLN A 232 15.23 -16.92 -22.06
CA GLN A 232 13.95 -17.63 -22.12
C GLN A 232 12.99 -17.26 -20.97
N GLU A 233 13.52 -16.95 -19.80
CA GLU A 233 12.74 -16.67 -18.58
C GLU A 233 12.46 -15.18 -18.38
N VAL A 234 12.23 -14.46 -19.47
CA VAL A 234 11.83 -13.05 -19.44
C VAL A 234 10.34 -12.89 -19.77
N TRP A 235 9.68 -11.96 -19.11
CA TRP A 235 8.26 -11.71 -19.26
C TRP A 235 8.01 -10.30 -19.78
N PHE A 236 7.27 -10.21 -20.88
CA PHE A 236 6.86 -8.95 -21.49
C PHE A 236 5.37 -8.70 -21.27
N LEU A 237 4.99 -7.45 -21.17
CA LEU A 237 3.60 -7.03 -21.10
C LEU A 237 2.84 -7.58 -22.34
N HIS A 238 1.71 -8.22 -22.10
CA HIS A 238 0.93 -8.84 -23.18
C HIS A 238 0.46 -7.81 -24.20
N ASP A 239 0.43 -8.20 -25.50
CA ASP A 239 0.13 -7.31 -26.62
C ASP A 239 -1.26 -6.65 -26.54
N GLU A 240 -2.22 -7.26 -25.84
CA GLU A 240 -3.55 -6.67 -25.64
C GLU A 240 -3.52 -5.30 -24.94
N TYR A 241 -2.49 -5.01 -24.15
CA TYR A 241 -2.34 -3.73 -23.46
C TYR A 241 -1.61 -2.68 -24.27
N THR A 242 -0.80 -3.09 -25.24
CA THR A 242 -0.02 -2.19 -26.12
C THR A 242 -0.80 -1.76 -27.35
N SER A 243 -1.82 -2.51 -27.73
CA SER A 243 -2.72 -2.20 -28.87
C SER A 243 -3.88 -1.27 -28.50
N SER A 244 -4.02 -0.91 -27.22
CA SER A 244 -5.05 0.01 -26.73
C SER A 244 -4.50 1.44 -26.63
N ASP A 245 -5.39 2.43 -26.67
CA ASP A 245 -5.06 3.87 -26.46
C ASP A 245 -4.58 4.18 -25.02
N ILE A 246 -4.01 3.19 -24.34
CA ILE A 246 -3.48 3.34 -22.97
C ILE A 246 -2.09 3.91 -23.06
N ASP A 247 -1.86 5.01 -22.33
CA ASP A 247 -0.54 5.61 -22.19
C ASP A 247 0.44 4.61 -21.54
N ILE A 248 1.56 4.42 -22.19
CA ILE A 248 2.62 3.50 -21.74
C ILE A 248 3.16 3.86 -20.35
N ASP A 249 3.12 5.14 -19.99
CA ASP A 249 3.56 5.64 -18.69
C ASP A 249 2.72 5.09 -17.54
N VAL A 250 1.45 4.75 -17.78
CA VAL A 250 0.59 4.10 -16.76
C VAL A 250 1.17 2.76 -16.31
N TRP A 251 1.67 1.96 -17.25
CA TRP A 251 2.28 0.67 -16.92
C TRP A 251 3.58 0.83 -16.15
N HIS A 252 4.38 1.84 -16.52
CA HIS A 252 5.59 2.18 -15.81
C HIS A 252 5.31 2.63 -14.36
N ASP A 253 4.31 3.48 -14.15
CA ASP A 253 3.88 3.94 -12.82
C ASP A 253 3.42 2.77 -11.94
N LEU A 254 2.74 1.79 -12.53
CA LEU A 254 2.35 0.56 -11.85
C LEU A 254 3.53 -0.36 -11.51
N GLY A 255 4.69 -0.15 -12.15
CA GLY A 255 5.93 -0.87 -11.85
C GLY A 255 6.46 -1.78 -12.95
N VAL A 256 5.88 -1.74 -14.17
CA VAL A 256 6.41 -2.44 -15.35
C VAL A 256 7.71 -1.78 -15.78
N SER A 257 8.75 -2.57 -16.03
CA SER A 257 10.08 -2.04 -16.35
C SER A 257 10.20 -1.64 -17.81
N ARG A 258 10.68 -0.42 -18.07
CA ARG A 258 10.98 0.08 -19.41
C ARG A 258 12.45 -0.07 -19.83
N LEU A 259 13.28 -0.44 -18.88
CA LEU A 259 14.72 -0.68 -19.06
C LEU A 259 15.09 -2.01 -18.42
N PRO A 260 16.18 -2.69 -18.85
CA PRO A 260 16.72 -3.85 -18.15
C PRO A 260 16.95 -3.55 -16.67
N ARG A 261 16.51 -4.39 -15.74
CA ARG A 261 16.60 -4.12 -14.31
C ARG A 261 18.04 -4.10 -13.81
N LYS A 262 18.29 -3.23 -12.85
CA LYS A 262 19.54 -3.25 -12.09
C LYS A 262 19.48 -4.39 -11.07
N LEU A 263 20.42 -5.32 -11.17
CA LEU A 263 20.58 -6.41 -10.22
C LEU A 263 21.74 -6.06 -9.27
N PRO A 264 21.53 -6.01 -7.95
CA PRO A 264 22.63 -5.77 -7.01
C PRO A 264 23.62 -6.93 -7.10
N THR A 265 24.89 -6.64 -7.35
CA THR A 265 25.95 -7.65 -7.33
C THR A 265 26.48 -7.82 -5.91
N SER A 266 26.70 -9.08 -5.51
CA SER A 266 27.29 -9.42 -4.20
C SER A 266 28.79 -9.26 -4.14
N GLU A 267 29.45 -8.86 -5.23
CA GLU A 267 30.87 -8.65 -5.29
C GLU A 267 31.28 -7.45 -4.44
N GLY A 268 31.77 -7.75 -3.26
CA GLY A 268 32.35 -6.75 -2.38
C GLY A 268 33.64 -6.17 -2.97
N LEU A 269 34.01 -4.95 -2.55
CA LEU A 269 35.30 -4.35 -2.85
C LEU A 269 36.44 -5.34 -2.64
N PRO A 270 37.48 -5.35 -3.54
CA PRO A 270 38.67 -6.18 -3.37
C PRO A 270 39.25 -6.02 -1.97
N TYR A 271 39.77 -7.14 -1.45
CA TYR A 271 40.37 -7.20 -0.12
C TYR A 271 41.58 -6.26 -0.07
N GLY A 272 41.46 -5.12 0.56
CA GLY A 272 42.50 -4.07 0.62
C GLY A 272 41.90 -2.65 0.54
N GLU A 273 40.76 -2.47 -0.14
CA GLU A 273 40.09 -1.17 -0.22
C GLU A 273 39.16 -0.88 0.98
N LYS A 274 38.79 -1.91 1.75
CA LYS A 274 38.00 -1.76 2.97
C LYS A 274 38.70 -1.02 4.11
N GLU A 275 40.03 -1.06 4.16
CA GLU A 275 40.79 -0.46 5.27
C GLU A 275 40.96 1.06 5.18
N TYR A 276 40.75 1.66 4.01
CA TYR A 276 40.95 3.12 3.80
C TYR A 276 39.67 3.94 3.72
N SER A 277 38.51 3.29 3.73
CA SER A 277 37.23 3.97 3.70
C SER A 277 36.74 4.29 5.13
N THR A 278 37.06 5.46 5.62
CA THR A 278 36.54 5.99 6.91
C THR A 278 35.06 6.41 6.85
N ARG A 279 34.43 6.28 5.70
CA ARG A 279 32.96 6.42 5.53
C ARG A 279 32.46 5.19 4.80
N ALA A 280 31.67 4.38 5.47
CA ALA A 280 30.92 3.25 4.91
C ALA A 280 29.84 3.75 3.94
N GLU A 281 30.23 4.37 2.85
CA GLU A 281 29.38 4.51 1.69
C GLU A 281 29.46 3.19 0.94
N THR A 282 28.40 2.40 1.02
CA THR A 282 28.25 1.16 0.27
C THR A 282 28.35 1.50 -1.22
N ILE A 283 29.38 1.04 -1.90
CA ILE A 283 29.43 1.09 -3.36
C ILE A 283 28.49 -0.03 -3.80
N GLU A 284 27.32 0.35 -4.27
CA GLU A 284 26.40 -0.59 -4.89
C GLU A 284 26.87 -0.78 -6.33
N ASN A 285 27.46 -1.94 -6.60
CA ASN A 285 27.67 -2.40 -7.96
C ASN A 285 26.37 -3.03 -8.46
N TYR A 286 26.03 -2.73 -9.70
CA TYR A 286 24.86 -3.29 -10.37
C TYR A 286 25.29 -4.03 -11.61
N ASP A 287 24.61 -5.14 -11.85
CA ASP A 287 24.53 -5.76 -13.14
C ASP A 287 23.23 -5.40 -13.82
N LEU A 288 23.11 -5.56 -15.11
CA LEU A 288 21.85 -5.41 -15.83
C LEU A 288 21.28 -6.79 -16.12
N ASP A 289 20.02 -6.97 -15.79
CA ASP A 289 19.26 -8.19 -16.05
C ASP A 289 19.40 -8.60 -17.54
N GLY A 290 19.91 -9.81 -17.81
CA GLY A 290 20.13 -10.33 -19.16
C GLY A 290 21.38 -9.79 -19.90
N LEU A 291 22.26 -9.00 -19.27
CA LEU A 291 23.42 -8.40 -19.94
C LEU A 291 24.39 -9.44 -20.47
N GLU A 292 24.72 -10.45 -19.69
CA GLU A 292 25.66 -11.51 -20.07
C GLU A 292 25.16 -12.25 -21.32
N GLN A 293 23.91 -12.72 -21.29
CA GLN A 293 23.27 -13.40 -22.43
C GLN A 293 23.19 -12.52 -23.68
N PHE A 294 22.92 -11.23 -23.49
CA PHE A 294 22.90 -10.27 -24.58
C PHE A 294 24.28 -10.09 -25.22
N LEU A 295 25.34 -9.98 -24.43
CA LEU A 295 26.70 -9.84 -24.92
C LEU A 295 27.17 -11.12 -25.63
N GLU A 296 26.82 -12.30 -25.12
CA GLU A 296 27.10 -13.58 -25.77
C GLU A 296 26.38 -13.65 -27.15
N ALA A 297 25.08 -13.30 -27.17
CA ALA A 297 24.32 -13.28 -28.41
C ALA A 297 24.90 -12.31 -29.46
N ILE A 298 25.41 -11.15 -29.06
CA ILE A 298 26.09 -10.21 -30.00
C ILE A 298 27.36 -10.80 -30.56
N GLN A 299 28.13 -11.54 -29.76
CA GLN A 299 29.40 -12.16 -30.24
C GLN A 299 29.16 -13.24 -31.31
N GLU A 300 28.01 -13.89 -31.30
CA GLU A 300 27.61 -14.88 -32.30
C GLU A 300 27.16 -14.27 -33.64
N ILE A 301 26.83 -12.97 -33.68
CA ILE A 301 26.45 -12.27 -34.89
C ILE A 301 27.69 -12.07 -35.79
N THR A 302 27.67 -12.64 -36.97
CA THR A 302 28.77 -12.54 -37.96
C THR A 302 28.65 -11.30 -38.85
N ASP A 303 27.46 -10.77 -39.06
CA ASP A 303 27.23 -9.54 -39.83
C ASP A 303 27.56 -8.31 -38.96
N PHE A 304 28.46 -7.46 -39.43
CA PHE A 304 28.94 -6.30 -38.68
C PHE A 304 27.86 -5.24 -38.49
N GLU A 305 27.03 -5.01 -39.47
CA GLU A 305 25.95 -3.99 -39.35
C GLU A 305 24.85 -4.46 -38.40
N GLU A 306 24.51 -5.74 -38.41
CA GLU A 306 23.59 -6.32 -37.44
C GLU A 306 24.19 -6.30 -36.03
N GLN A 307 25.45 -6.64 -35.85
CA GLN A 307 26.16 -6.57 -34.57
C GLN A 307 26.16 -5.14 -34.02
N ARG A 308 26.50 -4.15 -34.86
CA ARG A 308 26.49 -2.73 -34.51
C ARG A 308 25.08 -2.26 -34.13
N SER A 309 24.08 -2.64 -34.89
CA SER A 309 22.69 -2.33 -34.60
C SER A 309 22.23 -2.93 -33.27
N SER A 310 22.65 -4.14 -32.92
CA SER A 310 22.36 -4.77 -31.63
C SER A 310 23.06 -4.03 -30.48
N ALA A 311 24.36 -3.72 -30.64
CA ALA A 311 25.09 -2.94 -29.64
C ALA A 311 24.48 -1.56 -29.39
N SER A 312 23.88 -0.93 -30.41
CA SER A 312 23.22 0.37 -30.24
C SER A 312 22.02 0.34 -29.29
N VAL A 313 21.36 -0.81 -29.16
CA VAL A 313 20.25 -1.00 -28.19
C VAL A 313 20.76 -0.87 -26.77
N LEU A 314 21.88 -1.52 -26.44
CA LEU A 314 22.51 -1.38 -25.11
C LEU A 314 22.90 0.06 -24.83
N TRP A 315 23.53 0.75 -25.80
CA TRP A 315 23.87 2.17 -25.65
C TRP A 315 22.64 3.06 -25.43
N GLY A 316 21.51 2.76 -26.07
CA GLY A 316 20.23 3.42 -25.80
C GLY A 316 19.85 3.29 -24.33
N PHE A 317 19.83 2.08 -23.79
CA PHE A 317 19.48 1.86 -22.37
C PHE A 317 20.47 2.50 -21.40
N LEU A 318 21.76 2.44 -21.67
CA LEU A 318 22.76 3.08 -20.84
C LEU A 318 22.61 4.61 -20.82
N ARG A 319 22.31 5.24 -21.96
CA ARG A 319 21.99 6.66 -22.05
C ARG A 319 20.73 7.00 -21.23
N ASP A 320 19.67 6.23 -21.36
CA ASP A 320 18.42 6.45 -20.65
C ASP A 320 18.62 6.30 -19.13
N TYR A 321 19.49 5.39 -18.69
CA TYR A 321 19.91 5.30 -17.30
C TYR A 321 20.66 6.53 -16.82
N LEU A 322 21.53 7.11 -17.65
CA LEU A 322 22.26 8.36 -17.33
C LEU A 322 21.30 9.55 -17.16
N GLU A 323 20.25 9.62 -17.98
CA GLU A 323 19.22 10.64 -17.87
C GLU A 323 18.44 10.52 -16.57
N LEU A 324 18.15 9.28 -16.12
CA LEU A 324 17.43 9.02 -14.87
C LEU A 324 18.31 9.24 -13.64
N ASP A 325 19.60 8.87 -13.70
CA ASP A 325 20.57 9.03 -12.62
C ASP A 325 21.94 9.38 -13.17
N ALA A 326 22.29 10.66 -13.15
CA ALA A 326 23.58 11.17 -13.62
C ALA A 326 24.79 10.52 -12.89
N ARG A 327 24.57 9.80 -11.79
CA ARG A 327 25.59 9.06 -11.04
C ARG A 327 25.75 7.62 -11.48
N PHE A 328 24.95 7.13 -12.41
CA PHE A 328 24.94 5.74 -12.84
C PHE A 328 26.33 5.24 -13.28
N PHE A 329 27.12 6.08 -13.97
CA PHE A 329 28.50 5.78 -14.38
C PHE A 329 29.57 6.45 -13.52
N LYS A 330 29.25 7.09 -12.43
CA LYS A 330 30.26 7.59 -11.50
C LYS A 330 30.83 6.41 -10.72
N ALA A 331 31.77 5.70 -11.36
CA ALA A 331 32.71 4.88 -10.61
C ALA A 331 33.41 5.78 -9.60
N ARG A 332 33.41 5.44 -8.32
CA ARG A 332 34.19 6.15 -7.29
C ARG A 332 35.65 5.98 -7.47
N TYR A 333 36.08 5.00 -8.24
CA TYR A 333 37.45 4.72 -8.61
C TYR A 333 37.56 4.57 -10.13
N GLN A 334 38.21 5.54 -10.78
CA GLN A 334 38.63 5.38 -12.15
C GLN A 334 39.94 4.58 -12.13
N TRP A 335 39.87 3.33 -12.53
CA TRP A 335 41.06 2.57 -12.88
C TRP A 335 41.37 2.84 -14.35
N PHE A 336 42.51 3.45 -14.59
CA PHE A 336 43.13 3.52 -15.91
C PHE A 336 44.24 2.51 -16.03
#